data_388b4d9e79c1d0255f3a337d6f6c6ddd
#
_entry.id   388b4d9e79c1d0255f3a337d6f6c6ddd
#
_cell.length_a   1.000
_cell.length_b   1.000
_cell.length_c   1.000
_cell.angle_alpha   90.00
_cell.angle_beta   90.00
_cell.angle_gamma   90.00
#
_symmetry.space_group_name_H-M   'P 1'
#
loop_
_entity.id
_entity.type
_entity.pdbx_description
1 polymer ?
#
loop_
_entity_poly.entity_id
_entity_poly.type
_entity_poly.pdbx_seq_one_letter_code
_entity_poly.pdbx_strand_id
1 'polypeptide(L)'
;MAATELPDGAIPDAKQNGNFILGPTHSPASELADPNRPLDGTVVEFTMNSEDSKYFPGIARNPDSLPMPDAANPAHLVGVETHPAPYVRKVAVYVPKGYVPGTEMPFIVGADGPDRLLFAALDALIATHKLPPMVAVSIGNGGGDAQGSERGLEYDTMSGKYAEFVEYEVLHAAESHAHVKLTHDPNGRATMGASSGGSCALEMAWYHPEWYHRVLTYSGTYVNQQWPWNPETPHGAWGFHEQLIPHSARKPLRIWMEVGDRDLLNPNTMRDEMHDWVLANERMAQVLAAKHYPYQFVFARNAVHVDRGVRQQTLPEALEWVWSGYKAK
;
A
#
# COMPACT_ATOMS: atom_id res chain seq x y z
N MET A 1 0.63 3.56 23.83
CA MET A 1 0.22 4.78 23.08
C MET A 1 -1.23 5.10 23.41
N ALA A 2 -1.60 6.37 23.64
CA ALA A 2 -3.00 6.70 23.86
C ALA A 2 -3.80 6.48 22.55
N ALA A 3 -4.88 5.71 22.64
CA ALA A 3 -5.76 5.41 21.53
C ALA A 3 -7.22 5.62 21.97
N THR A 4 -8.07 6.05 21.04
CA THR A 4 -9.51 6.19 21.28
C THR A 4 -10.17 4.85 20.98
N GLU A 5 -10.73 4.22 22.00
CA GLU A 5 -11.54 3.01 21.82
C GLU A 5 -12.93 3.39 21.31
N LEU A 6 -13.32 2.81 20.18
CA LEU A 6 -14.61 3.09 19.55
C LEU A 6 -15.67 2.04 19.97
N PRO A 7 -16.96 2.40 19.99
CA PRO A 7 -18.03 1.44 20.14
C PRO A 7 -17.92 0.33 19.08
N ASP A 8 -18.37 -0.88 19.44
CA ASP A 8 -18.33 -2.01 18.50
C ASP A 8 -19.10 -1.71 17.20
N GLY A 9 -18.51 -2.04 16.06
CA GLY A 9 -19.03 -1.74 14.74
C GLY A 9 -18.80 -0.29 14.26
N ALA A 10 -18.32 0.63 15.13
CA ALA A 10 -18.02 2.00 14.76
C ALA A 10 -16.63 2.11 14.07
N ILE A 11 -16.48 3.16 13.25
CA ILE A 11 -15.24 3.53 12.58
C ILE A 11 -14.82 4.95 12.99
N PRO A 12 -13.54 5.34 12.82
CA PRO A 12 -13.10 6.71 13.08
C PRO A 12 -13.82 7.72 12.18
N ASP A 13 -13.82 8.99 12.59
CA ASP A 13 -14.23 10.08 11.71
C ASP A 13 -13.10 10.38 10.70
N ALA A 14 -13.44 10.48 9.42
CA ALA A 14 -12.53 10.82 8.33
C ALA A 14 -11.83 12.20 8.47
N LYS A 15 -12.18 12.99 9.46
CA LYS A 15 -11.52 14.27 9.76
C LYS A 15 -10.58 14.20 10.96
N GLN A 16 -10.54 13.10 11.68
CA GLN A 16 -9.74 12.94 12.88
C GLN A 16 -8.39 12.25 12.57
N ASN A 17 -7.34 12.76 13.18
CA ASN A 17 -6.03 12.15 13.22
C ASN A 17 -5.84 11.39 14.55
N GLY A 18 -4.90 10.45 14.57
CA GLY A 18 -4.50 9.75 15.79
C GLY A 18 -4.75 8.26 15.74
N ASN A 19 -4.88 7.64 16.92
CA ASN A 19 -4.96 6.20 17.08
C ASN A 19 -6.36 5.79 17.52
N PHE A 20 -6.92 4.81 16.83
CA PHE A 20 -8.27 4.31 17.08
C PHE A 20 -8.26 2.79 17.23
N ILE A 21 -9.08 2.28 18.15
CA ILE A 21 -9.29 0.84 18.34
C ILE A 21 -10.72 0.52 17.90
N LEU A 22 -10.86 -0.34 16.87
CA LEU A 22 -12.14 -0.88 16.45
C LEU A 22 -12.54 -2.06 17.35
N GLY A 23 -13.85 -2.17 17.59
CA GLY A 23 -14.44 -3.36 18.22
C GLY A 23 -14.33 -4.62 17.33
N PRO A 24 -14.74 -5.80 17.84
CA PRO A 24 -14.53 -7.08 17.15
C PRO A 24 -15.50 -7.37 15.99
N THR A 25 -16.48 -6.50 15.73
CA THR A 25 -17.49 -6.70 14.66
C THR A 25 -17.15 -5.86 13.43
N HIS A 26 -16.93 -6.50 12.29
CA HIS A 26 -16.54 -5.87 11.03
C HIS A 26 -17.61 -6.07 9.96
N SER A 27 -18.62 -5.20 9.96
CA SER A 27 -19.64 -5.17 8.91
C SER A 27 -19.20 -4.27 7.75
N PRO A 28 -19.51 -4.64 6.50
CA PRO A 28 -19.21 -3.77 5.36
C PRO A 28 -19.82 -2.38 5.53
N ALA A 29 -19.08 -1.34 5.14
CA ALA A 29 -19.61 0.00 5.02
C ALA A 29 -20.79 0.04 4.02
N SER A 30 -21.68 1.02 4.17
CA SER A 30 -22.88 1.15 3.31
C SER A 30 -22.53 1.24 1.82
N GLU A 31 -21.42 1.87 1.48
CA GLU A 31 -20.86 2.00 0.14
C GLU A 31 -20.48 0.65 -0.50
N LEU A 32 -20.20 -0.34 0.34
CA LEU A 32 -19.72 -1.67 -0.04
C LEU A 32 -20.67 -2.81 0.37
N ALA A 33 -21.88 -2.48 0.82
CA ALA A 33 -22.85 -3.45 1.31
C ALA A 33 -23.39 -4.40 0.21
N ASP A 34 -23.47 -3.92 -1.03
CA ASP A 34 -23.81 -4.76 -2.21
C ASP A 34 -22.55 -5.05 -3.03
N PRO A 35 -21.97 -6.26 -2.91
CA PRO A 35 -20.77 -6.65 -3.66
C PRO A 35 -21.01 -6.79 -5.17
N ASN A 36 -22.29 -6.85 -5.61
CA ASN A 36 -22.68 -6.99 -7.01
C ASN A 36 -23.15 -5.66 -7.65
N ARG A 37 -23.10 -4.56 -6.90
CA ARG A 37 -23.45 -3.25 -7.45
C ARG A 37 -22.60 -2.96 -8.70
N PRO A 38 -23.22 -2.68 -9.86
CA PRO A 38 -22.48 -2.26 -11.03
C PRO A 38 -21.83 -0.90 -10.78
N LEU A 39 -20.62 -0.72 -11.32
CA LEU A 39 -19.94 0.56 -11.26
C LEU A 39 -20.61 1.55 -12.23
N ASP A 40 -20.73 2.79 -11.81
CA ASP A 40 -21.12 3.90 -12.69
C ASP A 40 -19.98 4.30 -13.64
N GLY A 41 -18.73 4.20 -13.15
CA GLY A 41 -17.51 4.39 -13.93
C GLY A 41 -17.17 3.18 -14.79
N THR A 42 -16.05 3.24 -15.50
CA THR A 42 -15.56 2.16 -16.36
C THR A 42 -14.23 1.63 -15.86
N VAL A 43 -13.95 0.34 -16.12
CA VAL A 43 -12.67 -0.28 -15.84
C VAL A 43 -12.06 -0.71 -17.17
N VAL A 44 -10.86 -0.24 -17.45
CA VAL A 44 -10.04 -0.64 -18.59
C VAL A 44 -8.93 -1.55 -18.10
N GLU A 45 -8.88 -2.78 -18.61
CA GLU A 45 -7.85 -3.76 -18.26
C GLU A 45 -6.88 -3.95 -19.42
N PHE A 46 -5.60 -4.02 -19.13
CA PHE A 46 -4.56 -4.33 -20.10
C PHE A 46 -3.43 -5.12 -19.44
N THR A 47 -2.48 -5.58 -20.25
CA THR A 47 -1.32 -6.32 -19.77
C THR A 47 -0.03 -5.65 -20.21
N MET A 48 1.03 -5.85 -19.41
CA MET A 48 2.39 -5.42 -19.70
C MET A 48 3.31 -6.65 -19.63
N ASN A 49 4.16 -6.86 -20.63
CA ASN A 49 5.18 -7.91 -20.59
C ASN A 49 6.36 -7.43 -19.76
N SER A 50 6.79 -8.21 -18.79
CA SER A 50 7.93 -7.85 -17.94
C SER A 50 9.25 -7.74 -18.72
N GLU A 51 9.41 -8.49 -19.83
CA GLU A 51 10.59 -8.40 -20.69
C GLU A 51 10.81 -7.00 -21.30
N ASP A 52 9.74 -6.20 -21.42
CA ASP A 52 9.78 -4.84 -21.93
C ASP A 52 10.12 -3.82 -20.82
N SER A 53 10.09 -4.24 -19.54
CA SER A 53 10.37 -3.38 -18.39
C SER A 53 11.87 -3.20 -18.17
N LYS A 54 12.28 -1.95 -17.95
CA LYS A 54 13.65 -1.63 -17.52
C LYS A 54 13.89 -1.88 -16.04
N TYR A 55 12.81 -1.91 -15.24
CA TYR A 55 12.86 -2.01 -13.78
C TYR A 55 12.68 -3.45 -13.29
N PHE A 56 11.72 -4.18 -13.86
CA PHE A 56 11.26 -5.47 -13.38
C PHE A 56 11.05 -6.47 -14.54
N PRO A 57 12.17 -6.98 -15.13
CA PRO A 57 12.11 -7.91 -16.24
C PRO A 57 11.61 -9.31 -15.86
N GLY A 58 11.52 -9.60 -14.57
CA GLY A 58 11.01 -10.84 -14.04
C GLY A 58 12.07 -11.78 -13.50
N ILE A 59 11.92 -12.18 -12.24
CA ILE A 59 12.72 -13.22 -11.57
C ILE A 59 11.82 -14.23 -10.87
N ALA A 60 12.37 -15.41 -10.62
CA ALA A 60 11.80 -16.38 -9.69
C ALA A 60 12.91 -16.98 -8.82
N ARG A 61 12.54 -17.34 -7.58
CA ARG A 61 13.46 -18.05 -6.68
C ARG A 61 13.67 -19.47 -7.18
N ASN A 62 14.93 -19.94 -7.13
CA ASN A 62 15.25 -21.33 -7.44
C ASN A 62 14.55 -22.27 -6.44
N PRO A 63 13.91 -23.37 -6.90
CA PRO A 63 13.13 -24.25 -6.02
C PRO A 63 13.93 -24.83 -4.84
N ASP A 64 15.21 -25.10 -5.05
CA ASP A 64 16.12 -25.67 -4.06
C ASP A 64 16.81 -24.60 -3.19
N SER A 65 16.56 -23.34 -3.45
CA SER A 65 17.12 -22.20 -2.72
C SER A 65 16.24 -21.86 -1.51
N LEU A 66 16.80 -22.03 -0.32
CA LEU A 66 16.10 -21.75 0.93
C LEU A 66 16.78 -20.57 1.65
N PRO A 67 16.01 -19.55 2.02
CA PRO A 67 16.53 -18.46 2.84
C PRO A 67 16.89 -18.99 4.23
N MET A 68 18.13 -18.74 4.66
CA MET A 68 18.64 -19.08 5.98
C MET A 68 19.22 -17.86 6.66
N PRO A 69 19.08 -17.72 7.99
CA PRO A 69 19.75 -16.66 8.74
C PRO A 69 21.28 -16.79 8.60
N ASP A 70 21.93 -15.64 8.35
CA ASP A 70 23.39 -15.56 8.45
C ASP A 70 23.82 -15.79 9.91
N ALA A 71 24.79 -16.66 10.13
CA ALA A 71 25.25 -16.99 11.48
C ALA A 71 25.88 -15.79 12.22
N ALA A 72 26.45 -14.84 11.48
CA ALA A 72 27.03 -13.62 12.04
C ALA A 72 26.03 -12.47 12.19
N ASN A 73 24.95 -12.48 11.42
CA ASN A 73 23.91 -11.47 11.45
C ASN A 73 22.53 -12.09 11.16
N PRO A 74 21.78 -12.51 12.18
CA PRO A 74 20.47 -13.15 11.98
C PRO A 74 19.43 -12.29 11.27
N ALA A 75 19.61 -10.97 11.22
CA ALA A 75 18.74 -10.07 10.46
C ALA A 75 18.93 -10.20 8.92
N HIS A 76 20.07 -10.73 8.49
CA HIS A 76 20.38 -11.01 7.10
C HIS A 76 20.04 -12.44 6.72
N LEU A 77 19.27 -12.63 5.65
CA LEU A 77 19.03 -13.94 5.04
C LEU A 77 20.00 -14.19 3.88
N VAL A 78 20.62 -15.34 3.90
CA VAL A 78 21.55 -15.83 2.87
C VAL A 78 20.99 -17.08 2.18
N GLY A 79 21.63 -17.52 1.09
CA GLY A 79 21.27 -18.76 0.38
C GLY A 79 20.08 -18.61 -0.57
N VAL A 80 19.59 -17.39 -0.80
CA VAL A 80 18.54 -17.14 -1.78
C VAL A 80 19.17 -16.94 -3.15
N GLU A 81 18.83 -17.84 -4.07
CA GLU A 81 19.23 -17.75 -5.48
C GLU A 81 18.01 -17.56 -6.37
N THR A 82 18.16 -16.80 -7.45
CA THR A 82 17.11 -16.49 -8.40
C THR A 82 17.54 -16.75 -9.83
N HIS A 83 16.58 -16.92 -10.72
CA HIS A 83 16.78 -16.98 -12.17
C HIS A 83 15.81 -16.05 -12.89
N PRO A 84 16.12 -15.63 -14.13
CA PRO A 84 15.18 -14.88 -14.96
C PRO A 84 13.88 -15.67 -15.17
N ALA A 85 12.75 -15.03 -14.94
CA ALA A 85 11.41 -15.60 -15.07
C ALA A 85 10.43 -14.52 -15.56
N PRO A 86 10.43 -14.21 -16.86
CA PRO A 86 9.52 -13.24 -17.44
C PRO A 86 8.05 -13.59 -17.17
N TYR A 87 7.22 -12.57 -17.01
CA TYR A 87 5.80 -12.72 -16.72
C TYR A 87 4.96 -11.64 -17.40
N VAL A 88 3.64 -11.82 -17.35
CA VAL A 88 2.68 -10.84 -17.87
C VAL A 88 1.95 -10.20 -16.69
N ARG A 89 2.14 -8.90 -16.52
CA ARG A 89 1.50 -8.08 -15.49
C ARG A 89 0.11 -7.65 -15.95
N LYS A 90 -0.88 -7.79 -15.09
CA LYS A 90 -2.21 -7.20 -15.30
C LYS A 90 -2.27 -5.82 -14.67
N VAL A 91 -2.86 -4.89 -15.38
CA VAL A 91 -3.16 -3.54 -14.89
C VAL A 91 -4.62 -3.23 -15.18
N ALA A 92 -5.32 -2.68 -14.21
CA ALA A 92 -6.70 -2.22 -14.34
C ALA A 92 -6.80 -0.75 -13.97
N VAL A 93 -7.45 0.04 -14.80
CA VAL A 93 -7.66 1.47 -14.61
C VAL A 93 -9.15 1.74 -14.45
N TYR A 94 -9.56 2.18 -13.27
CA TYR A 94 -10.90 2.71 -13.04
C TYR A 94 -10.94 4.17 -13.46
N VAL A 95 -11.90 4.50 -14.32
CA VAL A 95 -12.18 5.87 -14.81
C VAL A 95 -13.56 6.28 -14.32
N PRO A 96 -13.69 7.38 -13.56
CA PRO A 96 -14.97 7.80 -13.00
C PRO A 96 -15.95 8.21 -14.09
N LYS A 97 -17.24 8.00 -13.83
CA LYS A 97 -18.33 8.48 -14.68
C LYS A 97 -18.21 9.98 -14.94
N GLY A 98 -18.38 10.38 -16.18
CA GLY A 98 -18.35 11.79 -16.56
C GLY A 98 -16.94 12.37 -16.72
N TYR A 99 -15.90 11.54 -16.78
CA TYR A 99 -14.57 12.01 -17.13
C TYR A 99 -14.59 12.75 -18.48
N VAL A 100 -14.00 13.94 -18.50
CA VAL A 100 -13.86 14.75 -19.73
C VAL A 100 -12.45 14.55 -20.27
N PRO A 101 -12.27 14.01 -21.49
CA PRO A 101 -10.96 13.79 -22.08
C PRO A 101 -10.08 15.06 -22.07
N GLY A 102 -8.82 14.88 -21.63
CA GLY A 102 -7.86 15.98 -21.52
C GLY A 102 -7.85 16.72 -20.18
N THR A 103 -8.85 16.47 -19.30
CA THR A 103 -8.84 17.00 -17.93
C THR A 103 -7.86 16.20 -17.07
N GLU A 104 -6.97 16.90 -16.36
CA GLU A 104 -6.06 16.24 -15.40
C GLU A 104 -6.84 15.75 -14.18
N MET A 105 -6.67 14.46 -13.87
CA MET A 105 -7.37 13.80 -12.79
C MET A 105 -6.41 13.44 -11.64
N PRO A 106 -6.82 13.66 -10.39
CA PRO A 106 -6.15 13.02 -9.24
C PRO A 106 -6.29 11.51 -9.35
N PHE A 107 -5.36 10.78 -8.74
CA PHE A 107 -5.39 9.32 -8.84
C PHE A 107 -4.78 8.62 -7.62
N ILE A 108 -5.14 7.35 -7.47
CA ILE A 108 -4.56 6.43 -6.51
C ILE A 108 -3.95 5.22 -7.23
N VAL A 109 -2.73 4.85 -6.86
CA VAL A 109 -2.05 3.63 -7.30
C VAL A 109 -2.28 2.54 -6.25
N GLY A 110 -2.84 1.40 -6.66
CA GLY A 110 -3.05 0.23 -5.81
C GLY A 110 -2.12 -0.93 -6.19
N ALA A 111 -1.41 -1.48 -5.20
CA ALA A 111 -0.63 -2.70 -5.34
C ALA A 111 -1.50 -3.96 -5.33
N ASP A 112 -0.96 -5.10 -5.79
CA ASP A 112 -1.61 -6.42 -5.80
C ASP A 112 -2.95 -6.46 -6.57
N GLY A 113 -3.07 -5.65 -7.62
CA GLY A 113 -4.28 -5.54 -8.43
C GLY A 113 -4.58 -6.71 -9.38
N PRO A 114 -5.76 -6.66 -10.03
CA PRO A 114 -6.82 -5.64 -9.96
C PRO A 114 -7.61 -5.65 -8.65
N ASP A 115 -7.76 -4.49 -8.00
CA ASP A 115 -8.51 -4.34 -6.74
C ASP A 115 -9.93 -3.81 -6.99
N ARG A 116 -10.89 -4.72 -7.12
CA ARG A 116 -12.31 -4.39 -7.35
C ARG A 116 -12.98 -3.71 -6.16
N LEU A 117 -12.48 -3.96 -4.93
CA LEU A 117 -13.01 -3.31 -3.73
C LEU A 117 -12.69 -1.82 -3.72
N LEU A 118 -11.44 -1.46 -4.11
CA LEU A 118 -11.05 -0.08 -4.29
C LEU A 118 -11.91 0.64 -5.33
N PHE A 119 -12.17 -0.02 -6.47
CA PHE A 119 -13.00 0.58 -7.52
C PHE A 119 -14.45 0.82 -7.05
N ALA A 120 -15.03 -0.16 -6.35
CA ALA A 120 -16.38 -0.03 -5.80
C ALA A 120 -16.49 1.08 -4.73
N ALA A 121 -15.48 1.19 -3.85
CA ALA A 121 -15.43 2.25 -2.85
C ALA A 121 -15.33 3.64 -3.50
N LEU A 122 -14.41 3.83 -4.44
CA LEU A 122 -14.26 5.10 -5.17
C LEU A 122 -15.52 5.47 -5.93
N ASP A 123 -16.11 4.52 -6.66
CA ASP A 123 -17.32 4.75 -7.45
C ASP A 123 -18.49 5.23 -6.57
N ALA A 124 -18.69 4.59 -5.41
CA ALA A 124 -19.73 4.98 -4.46
C ALA A 124 -19.48 6.36 -3.82
N LEU A 125 -18.23 6.63 -3.42
CA LEU A 125 -17.86 7.90 -2.80
C LEU A 125 -17.92 9.08 -3.78
N ILE A 126 -17.53 8.86 -5.03
CA ILE A 126 -17.65 9.87 -6.10
C ILE A 126 -19.13 10.13 -6.42
N ALA A 127 -19.95 9.09 -6.55
CA ALA A 127 -21.39 9.21 -6.82
C ALA A 127 -22.15 9.99 -5.72
N THR A 128 -21.68 9.88 -4.47
CA THR A 128 -22.25 10.59 -3.31
C THR A 128 -21.56 11.91 -2.99
N HIS A 129 -20.63 12.36 -3.83
CA HIS A 129 -19.85 13.60 -3.68
C HIS A 129 -19.02 13.67 -2.38
N LYS A 130 -18.70 12.55 -1.77
CA LYS A 130 -17.78 12.45 -0.64
C LYS A 130 -16.31 12.57 -1.06
N LEU A 131 -16.01 12.13 -2.29
CA LEU A 131 -14.72 12.35 -2.95
C LEU A 131 -14.88 13.09 -4.28
N PRO A 132 -13.87 13.85 -4.71
CA PRO A 132 -13.84 14.37 -6.07
C PRO A 132 -13.67 13.22 -7.07
N PRO A 133 -14.07 13.39 -8.34
CA PRO A 133 -13.74 12.42 -9.38
C PRO A 133 -12.25 12.15 -9.43
N MET A 134 -11.86 10.87 -9.48
CA MET A 134 -10.47 10.45 -9.55
C MET A 134 -10.31 9.10 -10.24
N VAL A 135 -9.11 8.84 -10.74
CA VAL A 135 -8.72 7.58 -11.38
C VAL A 135 -8.09 6.65 -10.34
N ALA A 136 -8.29 5.35 -10.48
CA ALA A 136 -7.47 4.36 -9.78
C ALA A 136 -6.68 3.52 -10.79
N VAL A 137 -5.39 3.34 -10.54
CA VAL A 137 -4.50 2.47 -11.31
C VAL A 137 -4.10 1.30 -10.41
N SER A 138 -4.68 0.14 -10.64
CA SER A 138 -4.48 -1.06 -9.84
C SER A 138 -3.55 -2.03 -10.56
N ILE A 139 -2.40 -2.33 -9.96
CA ILE A 139 -1.27 -2.96 -10.61
C ILE A 139 -1.05 -4.35 -10.02
N GLY A 140 -1.07 -5.39 -10.85
CA GLY A 140 -0.67 -6.74 -10.45
C GLY A 140 0.84 -6.84 -10.25
N ASN A 141 1.28 -7.80 -9.44
CA ASN A 141 2.71 -8.09 -9.21
C ASN A 141 3.21 -9.26 -10.08
N GLY A 142 4.51 -9.53 -10.04
CA GLY A 142 5.15 -10.62 -10.78
C GLY A 142 5.04 -12.01 -10.12
N GLY A 143 4.32 -12.10 -9.01
CA GLY A 143 4.08 -13.38 -8.33
C GLY A 143 5.10 -13.76 -7.28
N GLY A 144 4.80 -14.85 -6.58
CA GLY A 144 5.56 -15.32 -5.43
C GLY A 144 5.33 -14.48 -4.18
N ASP A 145 6.11 -14.77 -3.14
CA ASP A 145 6.07 -14.06 -1.88
C ASP A 145 7.46 -14.10 -1.22
N ALA A 146 7.76 -13.06 -0.41
CA ALA A 146 9.01 -12.90 0.33
C ALA A 146 10.29 -12.93 -0.55
N GLN A 147 11.40 -13.22 0.07
CA GLN A 147 12.74 -13.09 -0.51
C GLN A 147 12.94 -13.98 -1.75
N GLY A 148 13.49 -13.41 -2.80
CA GLY A 148 13.79 -14.10 -4.06
C GLY A 148 12.62 -14.24 -5.03
N SER A 149 11.43 -13.82 -4.64
CA SER A 149 10.29 -13.70 -5.56
C SER A 149 10.29 -12.37 -6.29
N GLU A 150 9.59 -12.30 -7.43
CA GLU A 150 9.41 -11.02 -8.12
C GLU A 150 8.64 -10.02 -7.26
N ARG A 151 7.55 -10.46 -6.60
CA ARG A 151 6.79 -9.60 -5.68
C ARG A 151 7.65 -9.08 -4.53
N GLY A 152 8.56 -9.91 -3.99
CA GLY A 152 9.51 -9.46 -2.97
C GLY A 152 10.49 -8.42 -3.52
N LEU A 153 10.98 -8.59 -4.76
CA LEU A 153 11.82 -7.61 -5.42
C LEU A 153 11.09 -6.29 -5.70
N GLU A 154 9.81 -6.37 -6.08
CA GLU A 154 8.98 -5.20 -6.35
C GLU A 154 8.64 -4.41 -5.09
N TYR A 155 8.27 -5.09 -3.99
CA TYR A 155 7.62 -4.48 -2.84
C TYR A 155 8.45 -4.42 -1.56
N ASP A 156 9.39 -5.33 -1.38
CA ASP A 156 10.22 -5.40 -0.17
C ASP A 156 11.64 -4.83 -0.40
N THR A 157 11.87 -4.15 -1.52
CA THR A 157 13.12 -3.44 -1.80
C THR A 157 13.06 -2.02 -1.24
N MET A 158 13.89 -1.73 -0.24
CA MET A 158 13.96 -0.40 0.39
C MET A 158 14.56 0.64 -0.56
N SER A 159 13.78 1.10 -1.53
CA SER A 159 14.19 2.06 -2.56
C SER A 159 13.01 2.76 -3.24
N GLY A 160 13.31 3.79 -4.06
CA GLY A 160 12.33 4.44 -4.94
C GLY A 160 12.01 3.69 -6.24
N LYS A 161 12.66 2.55 -6.48
CA LYS A 161 12.62 1.84 -7.76
C LYS A 161 11.20 1.48 -8.22
N TYR A 162 10.33 1.05 -7.31
CA TYR A 162 8.96 0.74 -7.68
C TYR A 162 8.15 2.00 -8.04
N ALA A 163 8.38 3.12 -7.38
CA ALA A 163 7.76 4.40 -7.76
C ALA A 163 8.23 4.86 -9.14
N GLU A 164 9.52 4.70 -9.45
CA GLU A 164 10.07 5.00 -10.78
C GLU A 164 9.46 4.12 -11.87
N PHE A 165 9.33 2.81 -11.61
CA PHE A 165 8.63 1.89 -12.51
C PHE A 165 7.19 2.35 -12.77
N VAL A 166 6.47 2.70 -11.71
CA VAL A 166 5.09 3.18 -11.85
C VAL A 166 5.06 4.48 -12.66
N GLU A 167 5.91 5.45 -12.35
CA GLU A 167 5.94 6.75 -13.03
C GLU A 167 6.28 6.62 -14.51
N TYR A 168 7.34 5.89 -14.84
CA TYR A 168 7.90 5.90 -16.19
C TYR A 168 7.34 4.81 -17.12
N GLU A 169 6.74 3.74 -16.58
CA GLU A 169 6.21 2.66 -17.41
C GLU A 169 4.69 2.52 -17.25
N VAL A 170 4.20 2.37 -15.99
CA VAL A 170 2.79 2.03 -15.77
C VAL A 170 1.84 3.18 -16.05
N LEU A 171 2.14 4.39 -15.52
CA LEU A 171 1.24 5.54 -15.69
C LEU A 171 1.12 5.96 -17.15
N HIS A 172 2.20 5.91 -17.93
CA HIS A 172 2.14 6.18 -19.38
C HIS A 172 1.27 5.16 -20.12
N ALA A 173 1.40 3.87 -19.78
CA ALA A 173 0.54 2.84 -20.35
C ALA A 173 -0.93 3.04 -19.94
N ALA A 174 -1.18 3.36 -18.66
CA ALA A 174 -2.51 3.61 -18.14
C ALA A 174 -3.19 4.80 -18.85
N GLU A 175 -2.50 5.93 -19.03
CA GLU A 175 -3.00 7.09 -19.76
C GLU A 175 -3.36 6.75 -21.21
N SER A 176 -2.48 5.98 -21.86
CA SER A 176 -2.68 5.56 -23.24
C SER A 176 -3.87 4.62 -23.42
N HIS A 177 -3.98 3.57 -22.58
CA HIS A 177 -5.04 2.57 -22.70
C HIS A 177 -6.40 3.06 -22.23
N ALA A 178 -6.44 3.84 -21.15
CA ALA A 178 -7.69 4.35 -20.59
C ALA A 178 -8.10 5.72 -21.13
N HIS A 179 -7.28 6.33 -21.99
CA HIS A 179 -7.48 7.68 -22.56
C HIS A 179 -7.74 8.75 -21.48
N VAL A 180 -7.01 8.66 -20.37
CA VAL A 180 -7.06 9.59 -19.24
C VAL A 180 -5.81 10.47 -19.20
N LYS A 181 -5.90 11.59 -18.51
CA LYS A 181 -4.75 12.44 -18.17
C LYS A 181 -4.60 12.48 -16.66
N LEU A 182 -3.45 12.07 -16.14
CA LEU A 182 -3.16 12.00 -14.72
C LEU A 182 -2.40 13.24 -14.25
N THR A 183 -2.73 13.74 -13.05
CA THR A 183 -2.10 14.95 -12.53
C THR A 183 -0.65 14.71 -12.12
N HIS A 184 0.19 15.75 -12.26
CA HIS A 184 1.55 15.80 -11.71
C HIS A 184 1.61 16.49 -10.33
N ASP A 185 0.48 17.00 -9.79
CA ASP A 185 0.44 17.56 -8.45
C ASP A 185 0.55 16.44 -7.41
N PRO A 186 1.62 16.37 -6.58
CA PRO A 186 1.78 15.30 -5.59
C PRO A 186 0.65 15.24 -4.55
N ASN A 187 -0.08 16.37 -4.33
CA ASN A 187 -1.26 16.37 -3.47
C ASN A 187 -2.46 15.65 -4.10
N GLY A 188 -2.48 15.50 -5.42
CA GLY A 188 -3.50 14.77 -6.18
C GLY A 188 -3.10 13.30 -6.46
N ARG A 189 -2.08 12.78 -5.79
CA ARG A 189 -1.52 11.45 -6.05
C ARG A 189 -1.42 10.66 -4.74
N ALA A 190 -1.99 9.46 -4.73
CA ALA A 190 -1.99 8.57 -3.58
C ALA A 190 -1.45 7.18 -3.94
N THR A 191 -0.91 6.49 -2.95
CA THR A 191 -0.49 5.09 -3.02
C THR A 191 -1.25 4.26 -2.02
N MET A 192 -1.58 3.02 -2.37
CA MET A 192 -2.31 2.09 -1.51
C MET A 192 -1.78 0.66 -1.67
N GLY A 193 -1.75 -0.07 -0.57
CA GLY A 193 -1.46 -1.50 -0.62
C GLY A 193 -1.73 -2.22 0.70
N ALA A 194 -1.53 -3.52 0.66
CA ALA A 194 -1.67 -4.38 1.82
C ALA A 194 -0.45 -5.30 1.94
N SER A 195 -0.09 -5.70 3.17
CA SER A 195 1.10 -6.52 3.40
C SER A 195 2.36 -5.87 2.82
N SER A 196 3.18 -6.60 2.04
CA SER A 196 4.31 -6.01 1.30
C SER A 196 3.89 -4.87 0.36
N GLY A 197 2.70 -4.96 -0.25
CA GLY A 197 2.14 -3.83 -1.03
C GLY A 197 1.88 -2.59 -0.16
N GLY A 198 1.61 -2.76 1.15
CA GLY A 198 1.44 -1.67 2.11
C GLY A 198 2.77 -0.97 2.43
N SER A 199 3.86 -1.72 2.70
CA SER A 199 5.18 -1.12 2.86
C SER A 199 5.64 -0.44 1.57
N CYS A 200 5.44 -1.08 0.41
CA CYS A 200 5.73 -0.51 -0.90
C CYS A 200 4.98 0.81 -1.14
N ALA A 201 3.70 0.90 -0.76
CA ALA A 201 2.94 2.14 -0.87
C ALA A 201 3.57 3.29 -0.07
N LEU A 202 4.10 3.01 1.13
CA LEU A 202 4.86 3.99 1.90
C LEU A 202 6.22 4.27 1.25
N GLU A 203 6.94 3.27 0.79
CA GLU A 203 8.25 3.42 0.12
C GLU A 203 8.16 4.34 -1.10
N MET A 204 7.14 4.17 -1.94
CA MET A 204 6.89 5.05 -3.08
C MET A 204 6.84 6.52 -2.66
N ALA A 205 6.05 6.84 -1.64
CA ALA A 205 5.91 8.21 -1.14
C ALA A 205 7.11 8.69 -0.31
N TRP A 206 7.80 7.77 0.35
CA TRP A 206 8.98 8.08 1.16
C TRP A 206 10.20 8.46 0.33
N TYR A 207 10.47 7.69 -0.73
CA TYR A 207 11.62 7.94 -1.61
C TYR A 207 11.33 8.98 -2.67
N HIS A 208 10.03 9.15 -3.06
CA HIS A 208 9.58 10.15 -4.03
C HIS A 208 8.46 11.04 -3.48
N PRO A 209 8.75 11.83 -2.42
CA PRO A 209 7.76 12.76 -1.85
C PRO A 209 7.41 13.90 -2.82
N GLU A 210 8.17 14.11 -3.88
CA GLU A 210 7.84 15.02 -4.98
C GLU A 210 6.75 14.48 -5.90
N TRP A 211 6.43 13.16 -5.81
CA TRP A 211 5.39 12.51 -6.62
C TRP A 211 4.16 12.14 -5.83
N TYR A 212 4.28 11.71 -4.57
CA TYR A 212 3.17 11.19 -3.77
C TYR A 212 3.15 11.79 -2.36
N HIS A 213 2.00 12.33 -1.97
CA HIS A 213 1.80 12.86 -0.62
C HIS A 213 0.82 12.04 0.24
N ARG A 214 0.13 11.05 -0.33
CA ARG A 214 -0.96 10.32 0.33
C ARG A 214 -0.71 8.83 0.30
N VAL A 215 -0.82 8.20 1.47
CA VAL A 215 -0.51 6.77 1.65
C VAL A 215 -1.62 6.10 2.44
N LEU A 216 -2.07 4.92 1.97
CA LEU A 216 -3.05 4.08 2.63
C LEU A 216 -2.54 2.65 2.70
N THR A 217 -2.43 2.09 3.92
CA THR A 217 -1.85 0.75 4.10
C THR A 217 -2.70 -0.11 5.03
N TYR A 218 -2.88 -1.36 4.64
CA TYR A 218 -3.48 -2.41 5.45
C TYR A 218 -2.43 -3.45 5.82
N SER A 219 -2.29 -3.79 7.10
CA SER A 219 -1.32 -4.80 7.57
C SER A 219 0.07 -4.60 6.97
N GLY A 220 0.57 -3.35 6.92
CA GLY A 220 1.82 -3.02 6.22
C GLY A 220 3.00 -3.83 6.72
N THR A 221 3.79 -4.38 5.80
CA THR A 221 4.99 -5.19 6.09
C THR A 221 6.14 -4.30 6.55
N TYR A 222 5.98 -3.62 7.70
CA TYR A 222 7.03 -2.80 8.32
C TYR A 222 7.99 -3.64 9.17
N VAL A 223 8.25 -4.87 8.71
CA VAL A 223 9.11 -5.88 9.32
C VAL A 223 10.39 -6.07 8.50
N ASN A 224 11.31 -6.89 9.00
CA ASN A 224 12.56 -7.20 8.30
C ASN A 224 12.36 -8.27 7.23
N GLN A 225 11.83 -7.87 6.06
CA GLN A 225 11.57 -8.77 4.92
C GLN A 225 12.24 -8.33 3.62
N GLN A 226 13.16 -7.40 3.68
CA GLN A 226 13.82 -6.80 2.51
C GLN A 226 14.42 -7.83 1.55
N TRP A 227 14.26 -7.58 0.24
CA TRP A 227 14.90 -8.30 -0.83
C TRP A 227 15.19 -7.39 -2.04
N PRO A 228 16.42 -7.39 -2.61
CA PRO A 228 17.63 -7.99 -2.03
C PRO A 228 18.06 -7.29 -0.74
N TRP A 229 18.89 -7.96 0.06
CA TRP A 229 19.44 -7.33 1.26
C TRP A 229 20.34 -6.15 0.91
N ASN A 230 20.19 -5.06 1.67
CA ASN A 230 20.97 -3.83 1.49
C ASN A 230 21.61 -3.44 2.85
N PRO A 231 22.95 -3.29 2.92
CA PRO A 231 23.65 -2.88 4.13
C PRO A 231 23.31 -1.47 4.62
N GLU A 232 22.78 -0.59 3.76
CA GLU A 232 22.33 0.76 4.14
C GLU A 232 20.98 0.75 4.86
N THR A 233 20.19 -0.29 4.63
CA THR A 233 18.89 -0.54 5.27
C THR A 233 18.82 -1.96 5.80
N PRO A 234 19.69 -2.36 6.75
CA PRO A 234 19.93 -3.77 7.11
C PRO A 234 18.71 -4.48 7.70
N HIS A 235 17.74 -3.73 8.19
CA HIS A 235 16.49 -4.22 8.77
C HIS A 235 15.27 -4.01 7.87
N GLY A 236 15.49 -3.74 6.57
CA GLY A 236 14.40 -3.55 5.62
C GLY A 236 13.39 -2.49 6.08
N ALA A 237 12.09 -2.75 5.89
CA ALA A 237 11.02 -1.82 6.25
C ALA A 237 10.84 -1.61 7.78
N TRP A 238 11.37 -2.50 8.63
CA TRP A 238 11.52 -2.24 10.07
C TRP A 238 12.31 -0.95 10.34
N GLY A 239 13.27 -0.63 9.48
CA GLY A 239 14.05 0.58 9.54
C GLY A 239 13.22 1.87 9.45
N PHE A 240 11.98 1.85 8.95
CA PHE A 240 11.14 3.04 8.92
C PHE A 240 10.91 3.63 10.31
N HIS A 241 10.49 2.80 11.26
CA HIS A 241 10.23 3.27 12.62
C HIS A 241 11.47 3.28 13.50
N GLU A 242 12.50 2.49 13.18
CA GLU A 242 13.75 2.42 13.94
C GLU A 242 14.69 3.59 13.62
N GLN A 243 14.84 3.95 12.34
CA GLN A 243 15.88 4.84 11.84
C GLN A 243 15.35 5.95 10.94
N LEU A 244 14.62 5.60 9.86
CA LEU A 244 14.35 6.53 8.77
C LEU A 244 13.45 7.69 9.21
N ILE A 245 12.28 7.40 9.79
CA ILE A 245 11.36 8.44 10.24
C ILE A 245 11.95 9.25 11.42
N PRO A 246 12.52 8.63 12.47
CA PRO A 246 13.10 9.37 13.58
C PRO A 246 14.21 10.34 13.18
N HIS A 247 15.08 9.97 12.24
CA HIS A 247 16.29 10.74 11.92
C HIS A 247 16.15 11.61 10.65
N SER A 248 15.01 11.57 9.96
CA SER A 248 14.77 12.40 8.78
C SER A 248 13.97 13.66 9.13
N ALA A 249 14.12 14.69 8.29
CA ALA A 249 13.16 15.80 8.27
C ALA A 249 11.76 15.26 7.89
N ARG A 250 10.72 15.86 8.46
CA ARG A 250 9.34 15.47 8.13
C ARG A 250 9.05 15.74 6.66
N LYS A 251 8.61 14.68 5.95
CA LYS A 251 8.15 14.76 4.56
C LYS A 251 6.68 15.20 4.50
N PRO A 252 6.21 15.73 3.36
CA PRO A 252 4.82 16.22 3.22
C PRO A 252 3.80 15.07 3.05
N LEU A 253 3.90 14.03 3.86
CA LEU A 253 3.09 12.82 3.75
C LEU A 253 1.88 12.87 4.70
N ARG A 254 0.77 12.31 4.23
CA ARG A 254 -0.44 11.98 4.97
C ARG A 254 -0.66 10.48 4.91
N ILE A 255 -0.70 9.80 6.07
CA ILE A 255 -0.56 8.33 6.13
C ILE A 255 -1.71 7.73 6.92
N TRP A 256 -2.51 6.89 6.27
CA TRP A 256 -3.51 6.05 6.91
C TRP A 256 -2.99 4.62 7.03
N MET A 257 -3.16 3.99 8.20
CA MET A 257 -2.64 2.66 8.49
C MET A 257 -3.65 1.85 9.28
N GLU A 258 -3.70 0.54 9.02
CA GLU A 258 -4.48 -0.43 9.79
C GLU A 258 -3.65 -1.67 10.08
N VAL A 259 -3.91 -2.31 11.24
CA VAL A 259 -3.41 -3.65 11.59
C VAL A 259 -4.45 -4.39 12.45
N GLY A 260 -4.60 -5.69 12.21
CA GLY A 260 -5.41 -6.57 13.02
C GLY A 260 -4.70 -7.04 14.30
N ASP A 261 -5.44 -7.28 15.39
CA ASP A 261 -4.90 -7.77 16.67
C ASP A 261 -4.36 -9.22 16.59
N ARG A 262 -4.72 -9.95 15.55
CA ARG A 262 -4.28 -11.31 15.23
C ARG A 262 -3.51 -11.36 13.90
N ASP A 263 -2.80 -10.27 13.60
CA ASP A 263 -1.94 -10.19 12.43
C ASP A 263 -0.74 -11.14 12.56
N LEU A 264 0.09 -11.23 11.54
CA LEU A 264 1.17 -12.20 11.47
C LEU A 264 2.22 -11.99 12.58
N LEU A 265 2.49 -13.08 13.26
CA LEU A 265 3.70 -13.28 14.04
C LEU A 265 4.49 -14.37 13.32
N ASN A 266 5.39 -13.99 12.45
CA ASN A 266 6.13 -14.94 11.64
C ASN A 266 7.12 -15.73 12.51
N PRO A 267 7.33 -17.05 12.32
CA PRO A 267 8.36 -17.84 13.00
C PRO A 267 9.77 -17.26 12.92
N ASN A 268 10.05 -16.46 11.89
CA ASN A 268 11.28 -15.68 11.76
C ASN A 268 11.46 -14.64 12.86
N THR A 269 10.43 -14.31 13.66
CA THR A 269 10.54 -13.45 14.84
C THR A 269 11.62 -13.96 15.80
N MET A 270 11.74 -15.28 15.97
CA MET A 270 12.76 -15.90 16.81
C MET A 270 14.17 -15.73 16.26
N ARG A 271 14.29 -15.32 15.00
CA ARG A 271 15.57 -15.08 14.32
C ARG A 271 16.20 -13.73 14.73
N ASP A 272 15.39 -12.67 14.70
CA ASP A 272 15.85 -11.28 14.83
C ASP A 272 14.87 -10.36 15.57
N GLU A 273 13.73 -10.89 16.03
CA GLU A 273 12.66 -10.16 16.73
C GLU A 273 11.99 -9.03 15.89
N MET A 274 12.14 -9.04 14.56
CA MET A 274 11.65 -7.98 13.66
C MET A 274 10.56 -8.46 12.69
N HIS A 275 9.82 -9.53 13.05
CA HIS A 275 8.78 -10.12 12.20
C HIS A 275 7.41 -10.22 12.90
N ASP A 276 7.11 -9.24 13.75
CA ASP A 276 5.81 -9.04 14.38
C ASP A 276 5.12 -7.85 13.70
N TRP A 277 4.08 -8.14 12.90
CA TRP A 277 3.34 -7.10 12.15
C TRP A 277 2.59 -6.15 13.07
N VAL A 278 2.00 -6.66 14.17
CA VAL A 278 1.29 -5.82 15.15
C VAL A 278 2.26 -4.82 15.76
N LEU A 279 3.37 -5.30 16.32
CA LEU A 279 4.39 -4.46 16.94
C LEU A 279 4.99 -3.45 15.95
N ALA A 280 5.27 -3.86 14.71
CA ALA A 280 5.83 -3.00 13.68
C ALA A 280 4.88 -1.84 13.33
N ASN A 281 3.59 -2.12 13.12
CA ASN A 281 2.59 -1.10 12.81
C ASN A 281 2.31 -0.16 13.99
N GLU A 282 2.29 -0.67 15.23
CA GLU A 282 2.20 0.17 16.42
C GLU A 282 3.40 1.11 16.58
N ARG A 283 4.63 0.61 16.32
CA ARG A 283 5.85 1.43 16.33
C ARG A 283 5.82 2.49 15.22
N MET A 284 5.32 2.14 14.03
CA MET A 284 5.10 3.11 12.96
C MET A 284 4.17 4.24 13.42
N ALA A 285 3.03 3.94 14.03
CA ALA A 285 2.11 4.96 14.54
C ALA A 285 2.77 5.83 15.63
N GLN A 286 3.61 5.25 16.50
CA GLN A 286 4.35 5.99 17.54
C GLN A 286 5.32 7.01 16.94
N VAL A 287 6.12 6.63 15.94
CA VAL A 287 7.08 7.56 15.32
C VAL A 287 6.41 8.61 14.46
N LEU A 288 5.31 8.28 13.78
CA LEU A 288 4.50 9.25 13.05
C LEU A 288 3.90 10.31 13.99
N ALA A 289 3.40 9.89 15.15
CA ALA A 289 2.94 10.80 16.20
C ALA A 289 4.06 11.71 16.71
N ALA A 290 5.21 11.13 17.06
CA ALA A 290 6.38 11.87 17.57
C ALA A 290 6.92 12.91 16.57
N LYS A 291 6.81 12.62 15.28
CA LYS A 291 7.23 13.52 14.18
C LYS A 291 6.11 14.43 13.67
N HIS A 292 4.94 14.40 14.33
CA HIS A 292 3.78 15.24 14.00
C HIS A 292 3.28 15.09 12.55
N TYR A 293 3.34 13.88 12.00
CA TYR A 293 2.70 13.59 10.71
C TYR A 293 1.17 13.68 10.84
N PRO A 294 0.46 14.14 9.82
CA PRO A 294 -0.96 13.85 9.72
C PRO A 294 -1.12 12.35 9.45
N TYR A 295 -1.57 11.59 10.45
CA TYR A 295 -1.79 10.16 10.34
C TYR A 295 -3.09 9.74 11.04
N GLN A 296 -3.67 8.64 10.58
CA GLN A 296 -4.71 7.90 11.28
C GLN A 296 -4.27 6.44 11.33
N PHE A 297 -4.23 5.89 12.54
CA PHE A 297 -3.90 4.50 12.78
C PHE A 297 -5.10 3.78 13.38
N VAL A 298 -5.49 2.69 12.76
CA VAL A 298 -6.63 1.84 13.12
C VAL A 298 -6.11 0.49 13.59
N PHE A 299 -6.32 0.17 14.86
CA PHE A 299 -6.07 -1.16 15.43
C PHE A 299 -7.39 -1.91 15.49
N ALA A 300 -7.53 -3.00 14.72
CA ALA A 300 -8.78 -3.74 14.59
C ALA A 300 -8.76 -4.99 15.48
N ARG A 301 -9.71 -5.10 16.42
CA ARG A 301 -9.89 -6.31 17.23
C ARG A 301 -10.52 -7.43 16.42
N ASN A 302 -10.20 -8.67 16.74
CA ASN A 302 -10.71 -9.88 16.07
C ASN A 302 -10.40 -9.92 14.56
N ALA A 303 -9.29 -9.34 14.16
CA ALA A 303 -8.86 -9.19 12.77
C ALA A 303 -7.52 -9.90 12.51
N VAL A 304 -7.43 -10.57 11.38
CA VAL A 304 -6.22 -11.26 10.90
C VAL A 304 -5.46 -10.42 9.88
N HIS A 305 -4.36 -10.95 9.34
CA HIS A 305 -3.56 -10.30 8.30
C HIS A 305 -4.42 -9.93 7.08
N VAL A 306 -4.43 -8.64 6.73
CA VAL A 306 -5.22 -8.09 5.61
C VAL A 306 -6.69 -8.53 5.70
N ASP A 307 -7.30 -8.34 6.88
CA ASP A 307 -8.65 -8.82 7.15
C ASP A 307 -9.67 -8.21 6.18
N ARG A 308 -10.39 -9.09 5.47
CA ARG A 308 -11.37 -8.67 4.46
C ARG A 308 -12.53 -7.88 5.08
N GLY A 309 -13.00 -8.28 6.26
CA GLY A 309 -14.10 -7.60 6.95
C GLY A 309 -13.68 -6.18 7.34
N VAL A 310 -12.49 -6.03 7.91
CA VAL A 310 -11.92 -4.71 8.27
C VAL A 310 -11.77 -3.84 7.02
N ARG A 311 -11.24 -4.37 5.92
CA ARG A 311 -11.13 -3.61 4.67
C ARG A 311 -12.50 -3.16 4.15
N GLN A 312 -13.51 -4.03 4.17
CA GLN A 312 -14.86 -3.68 3.76
C GLN A 312 -15.53 -2.66 4.68
N GLN A 313 -15.20 -2.67 5.98
CA GLN A 313 -15.71 -1.72 6.94
C GLN A 313 -15.07 -0.34 6.80
N THR A 314 -13.75 -0.29 6.60
CA THR A 314 -12.96 0.94 6.78
C THR A 314 -12.54 1.63 5.48
N LEU A 315 -12.51 0.93 4.33
CA LEU A 315 -11.94 1.50 3.10
C LEU A 315 -12.61 2.80 2.63
N PRO A 316 -13.95 2.95 2.66
CA PRO A 316 -14.56 4.23 2.30
C PRO A 316 -14.10 5.39 3.18
N GLU A 317 -14.11 5.21 4.50
CA GLU A 317 -13.64 6.23 5.46
C GLU A 317 -12.15 6.53 5.29
N ALA A 318 -11.32 5.49 5.15
CA ALA A 318 -9.89 5.61 4.92
C ALA A 318 -9.58 6.46 3.66
N LEU A 319 -10.33 6.26 2.57
CA LEU A 319 -10.24 7.06 1.36
C LEU A 319 -10.66 8.51 1.62
N GLU A 320 -11.79 8.75 2.31
CA GLU A 320 -12.22 10.11 2.69
C GLU A 320 -11.13 10.79 3.55
N TRP A 321 -10.55 10.07 4.51
CA TRP A 321 -9.48 10.62 5.34
C TRP A 321 -8.21 10.92 4.54
N VAL A 322 -7.76 10.01 3.70
CA VAL A 322 -6.56 10.17 2.87
C VAL A 322 -6.71 11.38 1.94
N TRP A 323 -7.88 11.57 1.34
CA TRP A 323 -8.17 12.69 0.43
C TRP A 323 -8.62 13.98 1.11
N SER A 324 -8.78 13.98 2.44
CA SER A 324 -9.14 15.18 3.19
C SER A 324 -8.18 16.33 2.91
N GLY A 325 -8.73 17.52 2.67
CA GLY A 325 -7.97 18.72 2.35
C GLY A 325 -7.45 18.82 0.90
N TYR A 326 -7.66 17.81 0.07
CA TYR A 326 -7.37 17.92 -1.36
C TYR A 326 -8.39 18.85 -2.02
N LYS A 327 -7.90 19.75 -2.88
CA LYS A 327 -8.74 20.63 -3.72
C LYS A 327 -8.34 20.37 -5.16
N ALA A 328 -9.27 19.85 -5.96
CA ALA A 328 -9.09 19.79 -7.39
C ALA A 328 -8.86 21.21 -7.92
N LYS A 329 -7.87 21.36 -8.81
CA LYS A 329 -7.57 22.63 -9.48
C LYS A 329 -8.52 22.86 -10.63
#